data_ebf026461ff12d0f28ef169e57c92a02
#
_entry.id   ebf026461ff12d0f28ef169e57c92a02
#
_cell.length_a   1.000
_cell.length_b   1.000
_cell.length_c   1.000
_cell.angle_alpha   90.00
_cell.angle_beta   90.00
_cell.angle_gamma   90.00
#
_symmetry.space_group_name_H-M   'P 1'
#
loop_
_entity.id
_entity.type
_entity.pdbx_description
1 polymer ?
#
loop_
_entity_poly.entity_id
_entity_poly.type
_entity_poly.pdbx_seq_one_letter_code
_entity_poly.pdbx_strand_id
1 'polypeptide(L)'
;LKGFDAELSDAVREGMQELGVNLLFGLQPTAIRQSAKGMLLLCNETELEADVVLQAAGRKAYLEPLALDKAGICHDGHRIGVDGHQRTNVPHIFAVGDVTDRINLTPVAIDEGRAVADAIFAGGTRVVDHDLVATAVFTQPELASVGLSEETARDRFGVDGIAVHKARFRDMHQALPKRGPRCLLKLVVELETDRVL
;
A
#
# COMPACT_ATOMS: atom_id res chain seq x y z
N LEU A 1 -4.97 -3.93 -7.31
CA LEU A 1 -4.21 -3.41 -6.16
C LEU A 1 -5.18 -2.71 -5.20
N LYS A 2 -5.28 -3.20 -3.96
CA LYS A 2 -6.20 -2.63 -2.97
C LYS A 2 -5.74 -1.23 -2.54
N GLY A 3 -6.65 -0.25 -2.56
CA GLY A 3 -6.39 1.12 -2.12
C GLY A 3 -5.79 2.04 -3.19
N PHE A 4 -5.53 1.53 -4.38
CA PHE A 4 -5.11 2.35 -5.52
C PHE A 4 -6.26 2.63 -6.47
N ASP A 5 -6.14 3.69 -7.24
CA ASP A 5 -7.05 4.04 -8.33
C ASP A 5 -7.25 2.87 -9.28
N ALA A 6 -8.49 2.61 -9.69
CA ALA A 6 -8.86 1.45 -10.48
C ALA A 6 -8.16 1.46 -11.85
N GLU A 7 -8.13 2.60 -12.54
CA GLU A 7 -7.51 2.71 -13.86
C GLU A 7 -5.99 2.52 -13.80
N LEU A 8 -5.32 3.03 -12.75
CA LEU A 8 -3.90 2.78 -12.53
C LEU A 8 -3.63 1.30 -12.23
N SER A 9 -4.48 0.67 -11.43
CA SER A 9 -4.39 -0.77 -11.13
C SER A 9 -4.60 -1.63 -12.37
N ASP A 10 -5.51 -1.24 -13.27
CA ASP A 10 -5.75 -1.90 -14.54
C ASP A 10 -4.56 -1.74 -15.48
N ALA A 11 -3.95 -0.56 -15.55
CA ALA A 11 -2.75 -0.33 -16.35
C ALA A 11 -1.56 -1.21 -15.91
N VAL A 12 -1.38 -1.40 -14.59
CA VAL A 12 -0.37 -2.33 -14.06
C VAL A 12 -0.71 -3.77 -14.45
N ARG A 13 -1.98 -4.17 -14.32
CA ARG A 13 -2.44 -5.50 -14.72
C ARG A 13 -2.15 -5.78 -16.20
N GLU A 14 -2.52 -4.85 -17.09
CA GLU A 14 -2.25 -4.94 -18.51
C GLU A 14 -0.75 -5.09 -18.79
N GLY A 15 0.07 -4.23 -18.18
CA GLY A 15 1.52 -4.27 -18.36
C GLY A 15 2.16 -5.57 -17.86
N MET A 16 1.73 -6.10 -16.73
CA MET A 16 2.20 -7.39 -16.24
C MET A 16 1.81 -8.55 -17.16
N GLN A 17 0.59 -8.52 -17.72
CA GLN A 17 0.13 -9.52 -18.69
C GLN A 17 0.93 -9.46 -19.99
N GLU A 18 1.26 -8.24 -20.48
CA GLU A 18 2.15 -8.05 -21.66
C GLU A 18 3.54 -8.63 -21.43
N LEU A 19 4.01 -8.67 -20.17
CA LEU A 19 5.27 -9.29 -19.77
C LEU A 19 5.17 -10.80 -19.54
N GLY A 20 4.00 -11.41 -19.79
CA GLY A 20 3.77 -12.84 -19.68
C GLY A 20 3.37 -13.33 -18.29
N VAL A 21 3.04 -12.42 -17.35
CA VAL A 21 2.55 -12.81 -16.03
C VAL A 21 1.10 -13.26 -16.12
N ASN A 22 0.80 -14.47 -15.66
CA ASN A 22 -0.57 -14.96 -15.57
C ASN A 22 -1.19 -14.53 -14.24
N LEU A 23 -2.13 -13.58 -14.29
CA LEU A 23 -2.82 -13.04 -13.13
C LEU A 23 -4.17 -13.74 -12.94
N LEU A 24 -4.29 -14.48 -11.85
CA LEU A 24 -5.50 -15.22 -11.48
C LEU A 24 -6.18 -14.53 -10.29
N PHE A 25 -7.34 -13.96 -10.53
CA PHE A 25 -8.12 -13.26 -9.51
C PHE A 25 -9.23 -14.14 -8.95
N GLY A 26 -9.65 -13.84 -7.71
CA GLY A 26 -10.75 -14.56 -7.06
C GLY A 26 -10.40 -15.97 -6.58
N LEU A 27 -9.15 -16.40 -6.73
CA LEU A 27 -8.69 -17.67 -6.20
C LEU A 27 -8.23 -17.48 -4.75
N GLN A 28 -8.69 -18.39 -3.88
CA GLN A 28 -8.24 -18.44 -2.51
C GLN A 28 -7.39 -19.68 -2.27
N PRO A 29 -6.09 -19.51 -2.01
CA PRO A 29 -5.20 -20.62 -1.67
C PRO A 29 -5.65 -21.29 -0.36
N THR A 30 -5.78 -22.60 -0.38
CA THR A 30 -6.20 -23.42 0.78
C THR A 30 -5.09 -24.34 1.29
N ALA A 31 -4.23 -24.83 0.41
CA ALA A 31 -3.12 -25.70 0.78
C ALA A 31 -2.01 -25.69 -0.27
N ILE A 32 -0.81 -26.03 0.17
CA ILE A 32 0.33 -26.32 -0.69
C ILE A 32 0.74 -27.77 -0.44
N ARG A 33 0.92 -28.55 -1.50
CA ARG A 33 1.38 -29.94 -1.42
C ARG A 33 2.59 -30.15 -2.32
N GLN A 34 3.41 -31.10 -1.98
CA GLN A 34 4.48 -31.56 -2.86
C GLN A 34 3.91 -32.53 -3.91
N SER A 35 4.31 -32.35 -5.16
CA SER A 35 3.97 -33.23 -6.26
C SER A 35 5.23 -33.85 -6.86
N ALA A 36 5.08 -34.82 -7.78
CA ALA A 36 6.21 -35.39 -8.49
C ALA A 36 6.96 -34.41 -9.40
N LYS A 37 6.33 -33.28 -9.75
CA LYS A 37 6.86 -32.25 -10.67
C LYS A 37 7.22 -30.92 -9.99
N GLY A 38 7.07 -30.82 -8.66
CA GLY A 38 7.29 -29.57 -7.92
C GLY A 38 6.25 -29.37 -6.83
N MET A 39 5.65 -28.20 -6.78
CA MET A 39 4.63 -27.82 -5.80
C MET A 39 3.25 -27.77 -6.46
N LEU A 40 2.23 -28.17 -5.72
CA LEU A 40 0.83 -28.08 -6.11
C LEU A 40 0.13 -27.12 -5.15
N LEU A 41 -0.31 -25.99 -5.67
CA LEU A 41 -1.11 -25.01 -4.94
C LEU A 41 -2.60 -25.30 -5.16
N LEU A 42 -3.30 -25.58 -4.08
CA LEU A 42 -4.75 -25.81 -4.09
C LEU A 42 -5.48 -24.49 -3.84
N CYS A 43 -6.37 -24.10 -4.76
CA CYS A 43 -7.14 -22.88 -4.69
C CYS A 43 -8.62 -23.19 -4.97
N ASN A 44 -9.47 -23.23 -3.95
CA ASN A 44 -10.87 -23.65 -4.12
C ASN A 44 -10.97 -24.98 -4.89
N GLU A 45 -11.55 -24.95 -6.10
CA GLU A 45 -11.67 -26.12 -7.00
C GLU A 45 -10.56 -26.20 -8.07
N THR A 46 -9.56 -25.32 -8.00
CA THR A 46 -8.47 -25.22 -8.98
C THR A 46 -7.15 -25.67 -8.38
N GLU A 47 -6.40 -26.46 -9.13
CA GLU A 47 -5.03 -26.87 -8.79
C GLU A 47 -4.03 -26.21 -9.73
N LEU A 48 -2.98 -25.63 -9.18
CA LEU A 48 -1.92 -24.96 -9.92
C LEU A 48 -0.58 -25.62 -9.62
N GLU A 49 0.10 -26.13 -10.65
CA GLU A 49 1.47 -26.65 -10.54
C GLU A 49 2.47 -25.51 -10.64
N ALA A 50 3.50 -25.53 -9.81
CA ALA A 50 4.61 -24.58 -9.81
C ALA A 50 5.90 -25.20 -9.29
N ASP A 51 7.05 -24.74 -9.78
CA ASP A 51 8.35 -25.14 -9.25
C ASP A 51 8.57 -24.59 -7.83
N VAL A 52 8.12 -23.35 -7.61
CA VAL A 52 8.25 -22.62 -6.33
C VAL A 52 6.97 -21.85 -6.04
N VAL A 53 6.56 -21.81 -4.78
CA VAL A 53 5.44 -21.00 -4.29
C VAL A 53 5.96 -19.93 -3.33
N LEU A 54 5.74 -18.66 -3.67
CA LEU A 54 6.00 -17.53 -2.79
C LEU A 54 4.71 -17.09 -2.11
N GLN A 55 4.66 -17.17 -0.79
CA GLN A 55 3.55 -16.65 -0.01
C GLN A 55 3.82 -15.19 0.39
N ALA A 56 3.09 -14.25 -0.23
CA ALA A 56 3.18 -12.83 0.03
C ALA A 56 1.79 -12.23 0.35
N ALA A 57 0.99 -12.95 1.16
CA ALA A 57 -0.44 -12.70 1.39
C ALA A 57 -0.73 -11.65 2.49
N GLY A 58 0.21 -10.78 2.82
CA GLY A 58 0.05 -9.71 3.78
C GLY A 58 0.96 -9.84 5.01
N ARG A 59 0.78 -8.93 5.96
CA ARG A 59 1.57 -8.82 7.19
C ARG A 59 0.66 -8.49 8.36
N LYS A 60 1.07 -8.90 9.55
CA LYS A 60 0.49 -8.47 10.83
C LYS A 60 1.61 -8.21 11.83
N ALA A 61 1.37 -7.34 12.80
CA ALA A 61 2.33 -7.11 13.86
C ALA A 61 2.57 -8.39 14.69
N TYR A 62 3.82 -8.65 15.02
CA TYR A 62 4.21 -9.77 15.88
C TYR A 62 4.38 -9.26 17.31
N LEU A 63 3.29 -9.28 18.08
CA LEU A 63 3.19 -8.65 19.39
C LEU A 63 3.53 -9.59 20.55
N GLU A 64 3.40 -10.89 20.37
CA GLU A 64 3.56 -11.90 21.46
C GLU A 64 4.86 -11.74 22.27
N PRO A 65 6.06 -11.55 21.65
CA PRO A 65 7.30 -11.44 22.42
C PRO A 65 7.41 -10.18 23.28
N LEU A 66 6.59 -9.17 22.99
CA LEU A 66 6.64 -7.88 23.69
C LEU A 66 5.99 -7.92 25.08
N ALA A 67 5.19 -8.96 25.36
CA ALA A 67 4.48 -9.13 26.62
C ALA A 67 3.74 -7.84 27.06
N LEU A 68 3.01 -7.22 26.14
CA LEU A 68 2.38 -5.91 26.28
C LEU A 68 1.47 -5.79 27.50
N ASP A 69 0.76 -6.87 27.84
CA ASP A 69 -0.11 -6.92 29.01
C ASP A 69 0.65 -6.67 30.32
N LYS A 70 1.92 -7.10 30.43
CA LYS A 70 2.76 -6.84 31.60
C LYS A 70 3.12 -5.38 31.76
N ALA A 71 3.15 -4.63 30.68
CA ALA A 71 3.37 -3.19 30.68
C ALA A 71 2.06 -2.38 30.71
N GLY A 72 0.91 -3.05 30.71
CA GLY A 72 -0.41 -2.42 30.69
C GLY A 72 -0.73 -1.71 29.37
N ILE A 73 -0.11 -2.13 28.26
CA ILE A 73 -0.31 -1.53 26.95
C ILE A 73 -1.54 -2.13 26.29
N CYS A 74 -2.47 -1.28 25.84
CA CYS A 74 -3.65 -1.69 25.11
C CYS A 74 -3.29 -2.09 23.68
N HIS A 75 -3.76 -3.25 23.26
CA HIS A 75 -3.64 -3.76 21.89
C HIS A 75 -4.85 -4.65 21.54
N ASP A 76 -5.10 -4.84 20.24
CA ASP A 76 -6.19 -5.68 19.74
C ASP A 76 -5.71 -7.06 19.22
N GLY A 77 -4.45 -7.42 19.50
CA GLY A 77 -3.80 -8.63 18.99
C GLY A 77 -3.18 -8.47 17.59
N HIS A 78 -3.47 -7.36 16.91
CA HIS A 78 -2.97 -7.07 15.57
C HIS A 78 -2.09 -5.81 15.52
N ARG A 79 -2.34 -4.85 16.41
CA ARG A 79 -1.63 -3.56 16.48
C ARG A 79 -1.61 -2.99 17.90
N ILE A 80 -0.70 -2.05 18.11
CA ILE A 80 -0.65 -1.19 19.30
C ILE A 80 -1.36 0.12 18.97
N GLY A 81 -2.40 0.48 19.74
CA GLY A 81 -3.10 1.75 19.62
C GLY A 81 -2.22 2.91 20.10
N VAL A 82 -2.16 3.99 19.31
CA VAL A 82 -1.44 5.22 19.65
C VAL A 82 -2.25 6.46 19.29
N ASP A 83 -1.96 7.57 19.98
CA ASP A 83 -2.50 8.89 19.66
C ASP A 83 -1.80 9.56 18.46
N GLY A 84 -2.12 10.84 18.16
CA GLY A 84 -1.49 11.61 17.09
C GLY A 84 0.01 11.89 17.30
N HIS A 85 0.51 11.72 18.51
CA HIS A 85 1.92 11.88 18.88
C HIS A 85 2.63 10.54 19.07
N GLN A 86 2.08 9.45 18.56
CA GLN A 86 2.61 8.08 18.64
C GLN A 86 2.69 7.52 20.07
N ARG A 87 1.99 8.13 21.05
CA ARG A 87 1.97 7.68 22.44
C ARG A 87 0.92 6.61 22.65
N THR A 88 1.27 5.55 23.34
CA THR A 88 0.33 4.51 23.78
C THR A 88 -0.53 5.01 24.94
N ASN A 89 -1.42 4.17 25.45
CA ASN A 89 -2.14 4.44 26.69
C ASN A 89 -1.23 4.55 27.93
N VAL A 90 0.03 4.09 27.83
CA VAL A 90 1.05 4.24 28.87
C VAL A 90 1.92 5.45 28.53
N PRO A 91 1.91 6.55 29.30
CA PRO A 91 2.41 7.87 28.88
C PRO A 91 3.89 7.95 28.47
N HIS A 92 4.72 7.05 28.93
CA HIS A 92 6.15 7.01 28.63
C HIS A 92 6.51 5.94 27.58
N ILE A 93 5.51 5.27 26.98
CA ILE A 93 5.71 4.26 25.94
C ILE A 93 5.10 4.74 24.63
N PHE A 94 5.90 4.67 23.59
CA PHE A 94 5.54 5.08 22.23
C PHE A 94 5.62 3.87 21.30
N ALA A 95 4.83 3.88 20.22
CA ALA A 95 4.92 2.89 19.15
C ALA A 95 4.85 3.59 17.78
N VAL A 96 5.69 3.17 16.85
CA VAL A 96 5.83 3.77 15.52
C VAL A 96 5.92 2.69 14.45
N GLY A 97 5.54 3.03 13.23
CA GLY A 97 5.63 2.15 12.07
C GLY A 97 4.62 1.01 12.08
N ASP A 98 4.98 -0.09 11.44
CA ASP A 98 4.09 -1.23 11.13
C ASP A 98 3.37 -1.81 12.35
N VAL A 99 3.93 -1.67 13.55
CA VAL A 99 3.33 -2.16 14.79
C VAL A 99 2.04 -1.41 15.16
N THR A 100 1.85 -0.20 14.62
CA THR A 100 0.63 0.62 14.82
C THR A 100 -0.45 0.35 13.78
N ASP A 101 -0.10 -0.34 12.68
CA ASP A 101 -0.96 -0.70 11.54
C ASP A 101 -1.80 0.47 10.99
N ARG A 102 -1.18 1.66 10.89
CA ARG A 102 -1.77 2.83 10.25
C ARG A 102 -1.45 2.83 8.75
N ILE A 103 -0.18 3.10 8.42
CA ILE A 103 0.35 3.07 7.05
C ILE A 103 1.68 2.34 7.10
N ASN A 104 1.70 1.13 6.55
CA ASN A 104 2.83 0.21 6.65
C ASN A 104 3.89 0.52 5.57
N LEU A 105 4.51 1.71 5.68
CA LEU A 105 5.55 2.21 4.79
C LEU A 105 6.77 2.70 5.58
N THR A 106 7.95 2.31 5.14
CA THR A 106 9.22 2.72 5.77
C THR A 106 9.38 4.23 5.92
N PRO A 107 9.06 5.09 4.92
CA PRO A 107 9.14 6.54 5.08
C PRO A 107 8.23 7.07 6.19
N VAL A 108 7.03 6.51 6.35
CA VAL A 108 6.09 6.88 7.42
C VAL A 108 6.66 6.50 8.77
N ALA A 109 7.14 5.27 8.94
CA ALA A 109 7.77 4.81 10.17
C ALA A 109 8.96 5.68 10.60
N ILE A 110 9.78 6.11 9.63
CA ILE A 110 10.90 7.03 9.87
C ILE A 110 10.40 8.40 10.33
N ASP A 111 9.36 8.93 9.70
CA ASP A 111 8.82 10.24 10.04
C ASP A 111 8.13 10.25 11.40
N GLU A 112 7.38 9.20 11.72
CA GLU A 112 6.82 8.97 13.06
C GLU A 112 7.92 8.89 14.12
N GLY A 113 8.98 8.11 13.87
CA GLY A 113 10.13 7.99 14.78
C GLY A 113 10.84 9.32 15.02
N ARG A 114 11.00 10.15 13.99
CA ARG A 114 11.56 11.51 14.10
C ARG A 114 10.66 12.40 14.93
N ALA A 115 9.35 12.39 14.69
CA ALA A 115 8.40 13.19 15.46
C ALA A 115 8.44 12.82 16.96
N VAL A 116 8.55 11.53 17.30
CA VAL A 116 8.71 11.06 18.67
C VAL A 116 10.04 11.54 19.29
N ALA A 117 11.14 11.42 18.55
CA ALA A 117 12.44 11.88 19.02
C ALA A 117 12.46 13.40 19.27
N ASP A 118 11.90 14.18 18.35
CA ASP A 118 11.78 15.62 18.51
C ASP A 118 10.91 16.00 19.72
N ALA A 119 9.80 15.28 19.94
CA ALA A 119 8.93 15.52 21.10
C ALA A 119 9.63 15.22 22.44
N ILE A 120 10.43 14.16 22.50
CA ILE A 120 11.10 13.76 23.73
C ILE A 120 12.33 14.64 24.03
N PHE A 121 13.14 14.97 23.03
CA PHE A 121 14.46 15.55 23.20
C PHE A 121 14.57 17.02 22.81
N ALA A 122 13.66 17.53 21.98
CA ALA A 122 13.71 18.88 21.43
C ALA A 122 12.45 19.72 21.73
N GLY A 123 11.49 19.19 22.49
CA GLY A 123 10.23 19.88 22.78
C GLY A 123 9.32 20.09 21.57
N GLY A 124 9.50 19.30 20.52
CA GLY A 124 8.67 19.32 19.32
C GLY A 124 7.23 18.91 19.58
N THR A 125 6.29 19.51 18.86
CA THR A 125 4.85 19.20 18.95
C THR A 125 4.26 18.74 17.62
N ARG A 126 5.11 18.37 16.66
CA ARG A 126 4.70 17.96 15.33
C ARG A 126 3.88 16.67 15.36
N VAL A 127 2.76 16.70 14.67
CA VAL A 127 1.96 15.51 14.33
C VAL A 127 2.29 15.10 12.90
N VAL A 128 2.48 13.81 12.67
CA VAL A 128 2.73 13.28 11.32
C VAL A 128 1.42 13.30 10.54
N ASP A 129 1.47 13.84 9.33
CA ASP A 129 0.35 13.80 8.40
C ASP A 129 0.29 12.41 7.73
N HIS A 130 -0.84 11.74 7.90
CA HIS A 130 -1.10 10.43 7.32
C HIS A 130 -2.07 10.49 6.12
N ASP A 131 -2.59 11.67 5.76
CA ASP A 131 -3.56 11.82 4.67
C ASP A 131 -2.88 11.95 3.29
N LEU A 132 -1.70 12.62 3.24
CA LEU A 132 -0.97 12.88 2.01
C LEU A 132 0.33 12.07 1.95
N VAL A 133 0.22 10.75 1.99
CA VAL A 133 1.37 9.86 1.94
C VAL A 133 1.58 9.32 0.53
N ALA A 134 2.73 9.68 -0.06
CA ALA A 134 3.15 9.10 -1.33
C ALA A 134 3.42 7.60 -1.17
N THR A 135 2.77 6.80 -2.00
CA THR A 135 2.87 5.34 -1.97
C THR A 135 3.34 4.83 -3.32
N ALA A 136 4.29 3.89 -3.32
CA ALA A 136 4.78 3.24 -4.52
C ALA A 136 4.68 1.72 -4.42
N VAL A 137 4.36 1.08 -5.53
CA VAL A 137 4.39 -0.37 -5.73
C VAL A 137 5.42 -0.67 -6.81
N PHE A 138 6.43 -1.46 -6.47
CA PHE A 138 7.56 -1.77 -7.32
C PHE A 138 7.28 -2.98 -8.23
N THR A 139 6.12 -2.99 -8.85
CA THR A 139 5.77 -3.91 -9.94
C THR A 139 6.46 -3.48 -11.23
N GLN A 140 6.29 -4.25 -12.30
CA GLN A 140 6.68 -3.83 -13.66
C GLN A 140 5.44 -3.91 -14.56
N PRO A 141 4.91 -2.73 -14.97
CA PRO A 141 5.36 -1.35 -14.68
C PRO A 141 5.15 -0.96 -13.21
N GLU A 142 5.96 -0.01 -12.72
CA GLU A 142 5.78 0.57 -11.38
C GLU A 142 4.52 1.42 -11.32
N LEU A 143 3.96 1.52 -10.09
CA LEU A 143 2.83 2.40 -9.80
C LEU A 143 3.18 3.27 -8.60
N ALA A 144 2.86 4.55 -8.68
CA ALA A 144 2.94 5.45 -7.54
C ALA A 144 1.72 6.37 -7.51
N SER A 145 1.28 6.71 -6.31
CA SER A 145 0.19 7.66 -6.10
C SER A 145 0.37 8.45 -4.82
N VAL A 146 -0.23 9.63 -4.77
CA VAL A 146 -0.41 10.44 -3.58
C VAL A 146 -1.76 11.15 -3.69
N GLY A 147 -2.47 11.29 -2.56
CA GLY A 147 -3.79 11.90 -2.51
C GLY A 147 -4.91 10.92 -2.88
N LEU A 148 -5.99 11.45 -3.43
CA LEU A 148 -7.23 10.72 -3.66
C LEU A 148 -7.24 9.98 -5.00
N SER A 149 -7.81 8.78 -5.02
CA SER A 149 -8.20 8.14 -6.27
C SER A 149 -9.38 8.89 -6.91
N GLU A 150 -9.58 8.71 -8.22
CA GLU A 150 -10.73 9.30 -8.92
C GLU A 150 -12.06 8.91 -8.26
N GLU A 151 -12.20 7.64 -7.84
CA GLU A 151 -13.40 7.14 -7.18
C GLU A 151 -13.65 7.88 -5.87
N THR A 152 -12.63 7.97 -5.02
CA THR A 152 -12.73 8.67 -3.72
C THR A 152 -12.99 10.16 -3.90
N ALA A 153 -12.38 10.78 -4.91
CA ALA A 153 -12.62 12.19 -5.22
C ALA A 153 -14.05 12.42 -5.73
N ARG A 154 -14.58 11.55 -6.57
CA ARG A 154 -15.98 11.60 -7.03
C ARG A 154 -16.97 11.45 -5.87
N ASP A 155 -16.68 10.56 -4.94
CA ASP A 155 -17.53 10.35 -3.75
C ASP A 155 -17.55 11.58 -2.84
N ARG A 156 -16.42 12.31 -2.72
CA ARG A 156 -16.30 13.48 -1.85
C ARG A 156 -16.83 14.78 -2.47
N PHE A 157 -16.53 15.00 -3.75
CA PHE A 157 -16.75 16.27 -4.44
C PHE A 157 -17.87 16.20 -5.49
N GLY A 158 -18.39 15.01 -5.75
CA GLY A 158 -19.34 14.79 -6.84
C GLY A 158 -18.65 14.64 -8.20
N VAL A 159 -19.40 14.09 -9.16
CA VAL A 159 -18.89 13.85 -10.54
C VAL A 159 -18.53 15.18 -11.22
N ASP A 160 -19.34 16.22 -11.00
CA ASP A 160 -19.17 17.54 -11.60
C ASP A 160 -18.25 18.47 -10.78
N GLY A 161 -17.76 18.01 -9.61
CA GLY A 161 -16.86 18.77 -8.73
C GLY A 161 -15.37 18.55 -9.02
N ILE A 162 -15.04 17.62 -9.90
CA ILE A 162 -13.65 17.29 -10.23
C ILE A 162 -13.38 17.25 -11.74
N ALA A 163 -12.14 17.56 -12.12
CA ALA A 163 -11.59 17.28 -13.44
C ALA A 163 -10.54 16.18 -13.34
N VAL A 164 -10.52 15.27 -14.34
CA VAL A 164 -9.53 14.19 -14.43
C VAL A 164 -8.74 14.37 -15.72
N HIS A 165 -7.44 14.59 -15.56
CA HIS A 165 -6.52 14.75 -16.69
C HIS A 165 -5.65 13.49 -16.78
N LYS A 166 -5.51 12.97 -18.01
CA LYS A 166 -4.78 11.74 -18.30
C LYS A 166 -3.82 11.91 -19.45
N ALA A 167 -2.64 11.31 -19.32
CA ALA A 167 -1.69 11.22 -20.42
C ALA A 167 -1.16 9.78 -20.53
N ARG A 168 -1.25 9.20 -21.74
CA ARG A 168 -0.66 7.89 -22.05
C ARG A 168 0.42 8.04 -23.11
N PHE A 169 1.64 7.64 -22.78
CA PHE A 169 2.77 7.73 -23.69
C PHE A 169 3.76 6.58 -23.45
N ARG A 170 4.73 6.42 -24.34
CA ARG A 170 5.88 5.55 -24.09
C ARG A 170 7.00 6.37 -23.46
N ASP A 171 7.63 5.81 -22.43
CA ASP A 171 8.85 6.40 -21.89
C ASP A 171 9.99 6.39 -22.92
N MET A 172 11.06 7.13 -22.65
CA MET A 172 12.19 7.27 -23.57
C MET A 172 12.86 5.92 -23.91
N HIS A 173 12.96 5.01 -22.93
CA HIS A 173 13.56 3.69 -23.14
C HIS A 173 12.72 2.81 -24.08
N GLN A 174 11.39 2.96 -24.05
CA GLN A 174 10.45 2.17 -24.83
C GLN A 174 10.01 2.86 -26.13
N ALA A 175 10.34 4.16 -26.30
CA ALA A 175 9.89 4.94 -27.46
C ALA A 175 10.48 4.42 -28.77
N LEU A 176 11.77 4.10 -28.78
CA LEU A 176 12.49 3.61 -29.95
C LEU A 176 12.17 2.15 -30.28
N PRO A 177 12.30 1.19 -29.34
CA PRO A 177 11.99 -0.21 -29.61
C PRO A 177 10.48 -0.47 -29.75
N LYS A 178 9.63 0.48 -29.30
CA LYS A 178 8.16 0.38 -29.32
C LYS A 178 7.62 -0.88 -28.62
N ARG A 179 8.31 -1.33 -27.57
CA ARG A 179 7.98 -2.53 -26.77
C ARG A 179 7.62 -2.13 -25.34
N GLY A 180 7.02 -3.06 -24.59
CA GLY A 180 6.69 -2.88 -23.17
C GLY A 180 5.48 -1.96 -22.92
N PRO A 181 5.07 -1.86 -21.64
CA PRO A 181 3.87 -1.13 -21.25
C PRO A 181 4.01 0.37 -21.50
N ARG A 182 2.86 1.05 -21.63
CA ARG A 182 2.80 2.50 -21.71
C ARG A 182 2.74 3.10 -20.32
N CYS A 183 3.41 4.23 -20.14
CA CYS A 183 3.25 5.06 -18.94
C CYS A 183 1.86 5.70 -18.96
N LEU A 184 1.17 5.69 -17.82
CA LEU A 184 -0.09 6.39 -17.58
C LEU A 184 0.14 7.39 -16.46
N LEU A 185 -0.08 8.67 -16.74
CA LEU A 185 -0.16 9.72 -15.73
C LEU A 185 -1.62 10.14 -15.58
N LYS A 186 -2.05 10.32 -14.35
CA LYS A 186 -3.40 10.75 -14.00
C LYS A 186 -3.35 11.83 -12.92
N LEU A 187 -4.07 12.92 -13.14
CA LEU A 187 -4.28 14.01 -12.21
C LEU A 187 -5.76 14.14 -11.94
N VAL A 188 -6.12 14.22 -10.67
CA VAL A 188 -7.49 14.51 -10.21
C VAL A 188 -7.47 15.90 -9.57
N VAL A 189 -8.33 16.79 -10.04
CA VAL A 189 -8.33 18.21 -9.65
C VAL A 189 -9.71 18.61 -9.18
N GLU A 190 -9.81 19.29 -8.04
CA GLU A 190 -11.03 19.93 -7.57
C GLU A 190 -11.31 21.17 -8.43
N LEU A 191 -12.47 21.23 -9.07
CA LEU A 191 -12.81 22.32 -10.01
C LEU A 191 -13.01 23.68 -9.34
N GLU A 192 -13.48 23.71 -8.10
CA GLU A 192 -13.75 24.96 -7.39
C GLU A 192 -12.45 25.70 -6.99
N THR A 193 -11.44 24.96 -6.59
CA THR A 193 -10.20 25.52 -6.04
C THR A 193 -8.98 25.35 -6.95
N ASP A 194 -9.12 24.60 -8.04
CA ASP A 194 -8.04 24.20 -8.94
C ASP A 194 -6.91 23.42 -8.22
N ARG A 195 -7.25 22.77 -7.10
CA ARG A 195 -6.31 22.01 -6.29
C ARG A 195 -6.22 20.57 -6.78
N VAL A 196 -4.99 20.07 -6.89
CA VAL A 196 -4.72 18.64 -7.09
C VAL A 196 -5.07 17.90 -5.80
N LEU A 197 -5.86 16.83 -5.93
CA LEU A 197 -6.43 16.05 -4.83
C LEU A 197 -5.59 14.81 -4.49
#